data_0795c207388e8bfd97c24e31cd99048b
#
_entry.id   0795c207388e8bfd97c24e31cd99048b
#
_cell.length_a   1.000
_cell.length_b   1.000
_cell.length_c   1.000
_cell.angle_alpha   90.00
_cell.angle_beta   90.00
_cell.angle_gamma   90.00
#
_symmetry.space_group_name_H-M   'P 1'
#
loop_
_entity.id
_entity.type
_entity.pdbx_description
1 polymer ?
#
loop_
_entity_poly.entity_id
_entity_poly.type
_entity_poly.pdbx_seq_one_letter_code
_entity_poly.pdbx_strand_id
1 'polypeptide(L)'
;ETDSSWDIEVNGEKAGTTERIETFISDLTPGIRNVVKFTHDRETVEVGVTTPDETATINVRDCGAKGDGKHDDTVNIQAAIMACPKGGRVLVPAGTYLVKSLFLVSDINIELQKDAHLLASIDRKTLAYIPGTLHGEAGKGYARSDLYPLGRWEGVSVNTYCSLITGLSVHNVSLYGEGTIDGQTDFGDDNWWHDFKNLYRPEEGREIARPRM
;
A
#
# COMPACT_ATOMS: atom_id res chain seq x y z
N GLU A 1 20.17 16.93 4.60
CA GLU A 1 21.42 16.21 4.91
C GLU A 1 22.01 16.89 6.14
N THR A 2 22.33 16.13 7.17
CA THR A 2 23.07 16.62 8.32
C THR A 2 24.54 16.35 8.02
N ASP A 3 25.43 17.29 8.31
CA ASP A 3 26.88 17.11 8.14
C ASP A 3 27.46 16.07 9.11
N SER A 4 26.61 15.32 9.79
CA SER A 4 26.97 14.41 10.86
C SER A 4 26.37 13.02 10.64
N SER A 5 27.22 12.01 10.61
CA SER A 5 26.84 10.60 10.58
C SER A 5 26.55 10.10 11.99
N TRP A 6 25.42 9.41 12.17
CA TRP A 6 25.02 8.78 13.43
C TRP A 6 25.19 7.26 13.33
N ASP A 7 25.87 6.67 14.30
CA ASP A 7 25.90 5.22 14.48
C ASP A 7 24.56 4.74 15.05
N ILE A 8 24.08 3.61 14.56
CA ILE A 8 22.81 2.99 14.97
C ILE A 8 23.10 1.65 15.61
N GLU A 9 22.59 1.43 16.81
CA GLU A 9 22.57 0.14 17.50
C GLU A 9 21.11 -0.28 17.75
N VAL A 10 20.79 -1.54 17.55
CA VAL A 10 19.50 -2.14 17.89
C VAL A 10 19.73 -3.24 18.91
N ASN A 11 19.10 -3.13 20.07
CA ASN A 11 19.26 -4.07 21.19
C ASN A 11 20.73 -4.33 21.57
N GLY A 12 21.59 -3.32 21.41
CA GLY A 12 23.02 -3.39 21.71
C GLY A 12 23.90 -3.94 20.58
N GLU A 13 23.32 -4.30 19.45
CA GLU A 13 24.05 -4.75 18.26
C GLU A 13 24.12 -3.62 17.22
N LYS A 14 25.26 -3.47 16.53
CA LYS A 14 25.43 -2.45 15.49
C LYS A 14 24.56 -2.76 14.30
N ALA A 15 23.65 -1.82 13.96
CA ALA A 15 22.71 -1.94 12.85
C ALA A 15 23.11 -1.11 11.62
N GLY A 16 24.02 -0.12 11.77
CA GLY A 16 24.46 0.69 10.64
C GLY A 16 24.79 2.12 11.02
N THR A 17 24.70 3.01 10.02
CA THR A 17 24.89 4.46 10.18
C THR A 17 23.85 5.21 9.36
N THR A 18 23.53 6.45 9.72
CA THR A 18 22.66 7.33 8.95
C THR A 18 23.13 8.78 9.00
N GLU A 19 22.99 9.50 7.91
CA GLU A 19 23.16 10.95 7.79
C GLU A 19 21.80 11.63 7.49
N ARG A 20 20.70 10.87 7.53
CA ARG A 20 19.37 11.35 7.20
C ARG A 20 18.63 11.82 8.44
N ILE A 21 17.73 12.77 8.25
CA ILE A 21 16.80 13.25 9.28
C ILE A 21 15.83 12.13 9.69
N GLU A 22 15.51 11.23 8.76
CA GLU A 22 14.71 10.03 8.98
C GLU A 22 15.46 8.80 8.49
N THR A 23 15.29 7.68 9.17
CA THR A 23 15.88 6.41 8.75
C THR A 23 14.94 5.25 9.08
N PHE A 24 15.01 4.22 8.25
CA PHE A 24 14.24 3.00 8.44
C PHE A 24 15.08 2.01 9.27
N ILE A 25 14.48 1.48 10.33
CA ILE A 25 15.09 0.45 11.18
C ILE A 25 14.38 -0.87 10.91
N SER A 26 15.10 -1.83 10.34
CA SER A 26 14.61 -3.19 10.09
C SER A 26 14.98 -4.14 11.23
N ASP A 27 14.50 -5.37 11.12
CA ASP A 27 14.89 -6.51 11.94
C ASP A 27 14.64 -6.35 13.44
N LEU A 28 13.67 -5.51 13.82
CA LEU A 28 13.20 -5.45 15.20
C LEU A 28 12.55 -6.78 15.60
N THR A 29 12.86 -7.27 16.79
CA THR A 29 12.28 -8.51 17.29
C THR A 29 10.80 -8.29 17.62
N PRO A 30 9.87 -9.07 17.05
CA PRO A 30 8.44 -8.97 17.35
C PRO A 30 8.10 -9.29 18.82
N GLY A 31 7.05 -8.69 19.34
CA GLY A 31 6.49 -8.98 20.65
C GLY A 31 7.28 -8.47 21.85
N ILE A 32 8.40 -7.81 21.64
CA ILE A 32 9.25 -7.28 22.73
C ILE A 32 9.48 -5.78 22.60
N ARG A 33 9.97 -5.20 23.71
CA ARG A 33 10.52 -3.85 23.67
C ARG A 33 11.93 -3.87 23.10
N ASN A 34 12.07 -3.33 21.90
CA ASN A 34 13.37 -3.08 21.28
C ASN A 34 13.93 -1.72 21.71
N VAL A 35 15.22 -1.62 21.84
CA VAL A 35 15.93 -0.36 22.12
C VAL A 35 16.79 -0.01 20.93
N VAL A 36 16.49 1.13 20.30
CA VAL A 36 17.29 1.71 19.22
C VAL A 36 18.09 2.85 19.80
N LYS A 37 19.40 2.80 19.63
CA LYS A 37 20.32 3.80 20.12
C LYS A 37 21.05 4.46 18.95
N PHE A 38 21.04 5.76 18.96
CA PHE A 38 21.76 6.60 17.99
C PHE A 38 22.91 7.29 18.72
N THR A 39 24.11 7.26 18.15
CA THR A 39 25.30 7.90 18.74
C THR A 39 26.03 8.74 17.71
N HIS A 40 26.30 9.97 18.03
CA HIS A 40 27.15 10.88 17.28
C HIS A 40 28.07 11.62 18.21
N ASP A 41 29.38 11.46 18.06
CA ASP A 41 30.42 12.01 18.97
C ASP A 41 30.16 11.63 20.44
N ARG A 42 29.72 12.62 21.23
CA ARG A 42 29.37 12.44 22.64
C ARG A 42 27.89 12.45 22.92
N GLU A 43 27.09 12.63 21.88
CA GLU A 43 25.63 12.64 21.99
C GLU A 43 25.07 11.22 21.77
N THR A 44 24.12 10.87 22.61
CA THR A 44 23.43 9.58 22.53
C THR A 44 21.94 9.79 22.72
N VAL A 45 21.15 9.20 21.85
CA VAL A 45 19.69 9.20 21.94
C VAL A 45 19.22 7.75 21.93
N GLU A 46 18.39 7.36 22.89
CA GLU A 46 17.77 6.04 22.94
C GLU A 46 16.26 6.14 22.75
N VAL A 47 15.73 5.28 21.90
CA VAL A 47 14.29 5.16 21.63
C VAL A 47 13.86 3.73 21.90
N GLY A 48 12.92 3.55 22.84
CA GLY A 48 12.31 2.26 23.10
C GLY A 48 11.05 2.09 22.26
N VAL A 49 10.99 1.04 21.46
CA VAL A 49 9.85 0.69 20.60
C VAL A 49 9.36 -0.71 20.98
N THR A 50 8.09 -0.82 21.39
CA THR A 50 7.46 -2.14 21.58
C THR A 50 6.79 -2.53 20.28
N THR A 51 7.30 -3.60 19.69
CA THR A 51 6.71 -4.17 18.46
C THR A 51 5.56 -5.10 18.83
N PRO A 52 4.48 -5.13 18.04
CA PRO A 52 3.42 -6.13 18.23
C PRO A 52 3.96 -7.54 17.94
N ASP A 53 3.27 -8.56 18.52
CA ASP A 53 3.50 -9.94 18.14
C ASP A 53 3.18 -10.15 16.67
N GLU A 54 4.04 -10.87 15.96
CA GLU A 54 3.77 -11.34 14.61
C GLU A 54 3.14 -12.73 14.69
N THR A 55 1.88 -12.82 14.29
CA THR A 55 1.13 -14.08 14.37
C THR A 55 1.47 -15.04 13.25
N ALA A 56 1.79 -14.52 12.06
CA ALA A 56 2.20 -15.30 10.89
C ALA A 56 2.85 -14.39 9.83
N THR A 57 3.73 -14.95 9.02
CA THR A 57 4.21 -14.33 7.78
C THR A 57 3.76 -15.15 6.58
N ILE A 58 3.09 -14.49 5.63
CA ILE A 58 2.69 -15.08 4.35
C ILE A 58 3.51 -14.44 3.24
N ASN A 59 4.39 -15.21 2.63
CA ASN A 59 5.15 -14.75 1.48
C ASN A 59 4.28 -14.87 0.22
N VAL A 60 4.16 -13.78 -0.55
CA VAL A 60 3.33 -13.77 -1.76
C VAL A 60 3.79 -14.80 -2.81
N ARG A 61 5.07 -15.18 -2.79
CA ARG A 61 5.58 -16.24 -3.68
C ARG A 61 5.03 -17.62 -3.34
N ASP A 62 4.75 -17.88 -2.07
CA ASP A 62 4.12 -19.13 -1.64
C ASP A 62 2.65 -19.21 -2.12
N CYS A 63 2.03 -18.06 -2.38
CA CYS A 63 0.73 -17.94 -3.02
C CYS A 63 0.81 -17.94 -4.57
N GLY A 64 2.00 -18.12 -5.14
CA GLY A 64 2.23 -18.28 -6.58
C GLY A 64 2.62 -17.00 -7.33
N ALA A 65 2.83 -15.87 -6.65
CA ALA A 65 3.31 -14.65 -7.27
C ALA A 65 4.70 -14.86 -7.91
N LYS A 66 4.89 -14.34 -9.13
CA LYS A 66 6.12 -14.54 -9.92
C LYS A 66 7.15 -13.43 -9.69
N GLY A 67 6.70 -12.20 -9.59
CA GLY A 67 7.58 -11.04 -9.45
C GLY A 67 8.55 -10.86 -10.62
N ASP A 68 8.10 -11.18 -11.85
CA ASP A 68 8.91 -11.12 -13.08
C ASP A 68 8.59 -9.89 -13.95
N GLY A 69 7.68 -9.02 -13.50
CA GLY A 69 7.23 -7.83 -14.20
C GLY A 69 6.32 -8.07 -15.41
N LYS A 70 5.91 -9.31 -15.66
CA LYS A 70 5.11 -9.71 -16.83
C LYS A 70 3.86 -10.47 -16.45
N HIS A 71 3.99 -11.38 -15.50
CA HIS A 71 2.86 -12.12 -14.98
C HIS A 71 1.97 -11.19 -14.14
N ASP A 72 0.66 -11.32 -14.30
CA ASP A 72 -0.30 -10.62 -13.47
C ASP A 72 -0.37 -11.30 -12.09
N ASP A 73 0.30 -10.72 -11.12
CA ASP A 73 0.42 -11.24 -9.75
C ASP A 73 -0.72 -10.79 -8.82
N THR A 74 -1.73 -10.08 -9.35
CA THR A 74 -2.84 -9.50 -8.57
C THR A 74 -3.54 -10.54 -7.70
N VAL A 75 -3.97 -11.65 -8.30
CA VAL A 75 -4.72 -12.70 -7.58
C VAL A 75 -3.89 -13.36 -6.51
N ASN A 76 -2.60 -13.58 -6.79
CA ASN A 76 -1.66 -14.24 -5.87
C ASN A 76 -1.39 -13.36 -4.64
N ILE A 77 -1.14 -12.07 -4.86
CA ILE A 77 -0.93 -11.11 -3.76
C ILE A 77 -2.24 -10.88 -3.00
N GLN A 78 -3.38 -10.78 -3.70
CA GLN A 78 -4.67 -10.65 -3.05
C GLN A 78 -5.00 -11.88 -2.19
N ALA A 79 -4.65 -13.09 -2.65
CA ALA A 79 -4.81 -14.31 -1.86
C ALA A 79 -3.98 -14.27 -0.57
N ALA A 80 -2.73 -13.80 -0.64
CA ALA A 80 -1.88 -13.61 0.53
C ALA A 80 -2.50 -12.60 1.53
N ILE A 81 -3.02 -11.47 1.04
CA ILE A 81 -3.68 -10.45 1.86
C ILE A 81 -4.92 -11.04 2.55
N MET A 82 -5.75 -11.79 1.83
CA MET A 82 -6.99 -12.37 2.37
C MET A 82 -6.74 -13.53 3.32
N ALA A 83 -5.67 -14.29 3.12
CA ALA A 83 -5.30 -15.41 3.97
C ALA A 83 -4.53 -14.97 5.24
N CYS A 84 -4.03 -13.73 5.26
CA CYS A 84 -3.23 -13.25 6.38
C CYS A 84 -4.10 -13.13 7.65
N PRO A 85 -3.73 -13.81 8.73
CA PRO A 85 -4.45 -13.71 9.99
C PRO A 85 -4.24 -12.32 10.62
N LYS A 86 -5.14 -11.97 11.52
CA LYS A 86 -5.04 -10.74 12.30
C LYS A 86 -3.69 -10.65 13.02
N GLY A 87 -3.00 -9.52 12.87
CA GLY A 87 -1.66 -9.27 13.39
C GLY A 87 -0.55 -9.94 12.57
N GLY A 88 -0.89 -10.58 11.46
CA GLY A 88 0.08 -11.19 10.56
C GLY A 88 0.71 -10.20 9.58
N ARG A 89 1.71 -10.70 8.86
CA ARG A 89 2.45 -9.97 7.84
C ARG A 89 2.36 -10.63 6.48
N VAL A 90 2.03 -9.84 5.46
CA VAL A 90 2.20 -10.20 4.05
C VAL A 90 3.56 -9.71 3.60
N LEU A 91 4.43 -10.63 3.21
CA LEU A 91 5.79 -10.34 2.77
C LEU A 91 5.85 -10.34 1.25
N VAL A 92 6.27 -9.20 0.69
CA VAL A 92 6.55 -9.04 -0.74
C VAL A 92 8.06 -8.95 -0.92
N PRO A 93 8.74 -10.04 -1.28
CA PRO A 93 10.20 -10.06 -1.46
C PRO A 93 10.62 -9.33 -2.74
N ALA A 94 11.94 -9.14 -2.91
CA ALA A 94 12.53 -8.55 -4.12
C ALA A 94 11.97 -9.15 -5.41
N GLY A 95 11.60 -8.29 -6.37
CA GLY A 95 10.99 -8.65 -7.65
C GLY A 95 10.04 -7.58 -8.16
N THR A 96 9.67 -7.64 -9.43
CA THR A 96 8.70 -6.71 -10.04
C THR A 96 7.36 -7.41 -10.21
N TYR A 97 6.38 -7.01 -9.45
CA TYR A 97 5.04 -7.60 -9.41
C TYR A 97 4.07 -6.73 -10.20
N LEU A 98 3.66 -7.16 -11.39
CA LEU A 98 2.63 -6.48 -12.15
C LEU A 98 1.28 -6.75 -11.49
N VAL A 99 0.62 -5.69 -11.05
CA VAL A 99 -0.62 -5.78 -10.26
C VAL A 99 -1.67 -4.79 -10.76
N LYS A 100 -2.91 -5.13 -10.50
CA LYS A 100 -4.09 -4.28 -10.64
C LYS A 100 -4.46 -3.72 -9.26
N SER A 101 -5.75 -3.47 -9.01
CA SER A 101 -6.20 -3.02 -7.70
C SER A 101 -6.11 -4.14 -6.65
N LEU A 102 -5.43 -3.87 -5.55
CA LEU A 102 -5.34 -4.73 -4.37
C LEU A 102 -6.24 -4.17 -3.27
N PHE A 103 -7.05 -5.03 -2.66
CA PHE A 103 -7.97 -4.65 -1.60
C PHE A 103 -7.43 -5.11 -0.25
N LEU A 104 -7.34 -4.16 0.68
CA LEU A 104 -6.82 -4.39 2.02
C LEU A 104 -7.88 -5.01 2.93
N VAL A 105 -7.45 -5.76 3.92
CA VAL A 105 -8.23 -6.20 5.07
C VAL A 105 -7.68 -5.55 6.34
N SER A 106 -8.48 -5.49 7.41
CA SER A 106 -8.05 -4.91 8.67
C SER A 106 -7.03 -5.76 9.41
N ASP A 107 -6.26 -5.11 10.29
CA ASP A 107 -5.37 -5.75 11.25
C ASP A 107 -4.23 -6.57 10.61
N ILE A 108 -3.67 -6.12 9.49
CA ILE A 108 -2.53 -6.75 8.83
C ILE A 108 -1.37 -5.79 8.60
N ASN A 109 -0.20 -6.35 8.41
CA ASN A 109 1.01 -5.64 8.02
C ASN A 109 1.41 -6.11 6.62
N ILE A 110 1.83 -5.19 5.75
CA ILE A 110 2.35 -5.50 4.41
C ILE A 110 3.76 -4.92 4.32
N GLU A 111 4.72 -5.79 4.14
CA GLU A 111 6.12 -5.41 3.97
C GLU A 111 6.55 -5.57 2.52
N LEU A 112 7.01 -4.47 1.93
CA LEU A 112 7.71 -4.44 0.66
C LEU A 112 9.22 -4.47 0.95
N GLN A 113 9.85 -5.61 0.79
CA GLN A 113 11.29 -5.70 0.99
C GLN A 113 12.05 -4.82 0.01
N LYS A 114 13.32 -4.57 0.32
CA LYS A 114 14.23 -3.90 -0.61
C LYS A 114 14.21 -4.58 -1.98
N ASP A 115 14.17 -3.77 -3.03
CA ASP A 115 14.05 -4.22 -4.43
C ASP A 115 12.71 -4.93 -4.77
N ALA A 116 11.72 -4.90 -3.89
CA ALA A 116 10.34 -5.22 -4.23
C ALA A 116 9.70 -4.05 -4.98
N HIS A 117 9.06 -4.31 -6.11
CA HIS A 117 8.45 -3.29 -6.95
C HIS A 117 7.01 -3.71 -7.30
N LEU A 118 6.02 -3.05 -6.73
CA LEU A 118 4.63 -3.17 -7.14
C LEU A 118 4.40 -2.25 -8.33
N LEU A 119 4.19 -2.84 -9.50
CA LEU A 119 4.02 -2.16 -10.77
C LEU A 119 2.55 -2.18 -11.18
N ALA A 120 1.91 -1.02 -11.28
CA ALA A 120 0.50 -0.95 -11.67
C ALA A 120 0.30 -1.35 -13.14
N SER A 121 -0.76 -2.10 -13.42
CA SER A 121 -1.16 -2.38 -14.81
C SER A 121 -1.61 -1.10 -15.51
N ILE A 122 -1.12 -0.88 -16.72
CA ILE A 122 -1.57 0.21 -17.60
C ILE A 122 -2.85 -0.13 -18.37
N ASP A 123 -3.25 -1.40 -18.39
CA ASP A 123 -4.50 -1.83 -19.04
C ASP A 123 -5.72 -1.50 -18.17
N ARG A 124 -6.28 -0.33 -18.38
CA ARG A 124 -7.41 0.21 -17.64
C ARG A 124 -8.69 -0.62 -17.73
N LYS A 125 -8.87 -1.37 -18.82
CA LYS A 125 -10.05 -2.24 -19.01
C LYS A 125 -10.10 -3.38 -17.99
N THR A 126 -8.97 -3.66 -17.37
CA THR A 126 -8.82 -4.73 -16.38
C THR A 126 -8.81 -4.23 -14.93
N LEU A 127 -8.81 -2.91 -14.73
CA LEU A 127 -8.83 -2.31 -13.39
C LEU A 127 -10.22 -2.42 -12.78
N ALA A 128 -10.28 -2.68 -11.48
CA ALA A 128 -11.52 -2.59 -10.72
C ALA A 128 -11.99 -1.13 -10.63
N TYR A 129 -13.29 -0.94 -10.57
CA TYR A 129 -13.87 0.37 -10.27
C TYR A 129 -14.89 0.25 -9.13
N ILE A 130 -15.11 1.35 -8.41
CA ILE A 130 -16.10 1.47 -7.35
C ILE A 130 -17.15 2.47 -7.76
N PRO A 131 -18.43 2.23 -7.40
CA PRO A 131 -19.50 3.19 -7.65
C PRO A 131 -19.27 4.47 -6.84
N GLY A 132 -19.74 5.60 -7.36
CA GLY A 132 -19.69 6.87 -6.63
C GLY A 132 -20.46 6.82 -5.32
N THR A 133 -21.55 6.05 -5.30
CA THR A 133 -22.43 5.94 -4.14
C THR A 133 -22.98 4.52 -4.04
N LEU A 134 -22.97 3.94 -2.84
CA LEU A 134 -23.76 2.77 -2.50
C LEU A 134 -25.12 3.19 -1.98
N HIS A 135 -26.16 2.54 -2.48
CA HIS A 135 -27.50 2.64 -1.93
C HIS A 135 -27.73 1.48 -0.95
N GLY A 136 -28.32 1.77 0.20
CA GLY A 136 -28.84 0.74 1.08
C GLY A 136 -29.95 -0.07 0.40
N GLU A 137 -30.42 -1.16 1.03
CA GLU A 137 -31.45 -2.04 0.49
C GLU A 137 -32.66 -1.25 -0.04
N ALA A 138 -33.00 -1.50 -1.30
CA ALA A 138 -34.18 -0.92 -1.91
C ALA A 138 -35.45 -1.29 -1.13
N GLY A 139 -36.23 -0.30 -0.74
CA GLY A 139 -37.53 -0.49 -0.10
C GLY A 139 -37.63 -0.10 1.36
N LYS A 140 -36.54 0.28 2.01
CA LYS A 140 -36.58 0.73 3.44
C LYS A 140 -36.59 2.25 3.64
N GLY A 141 -36.95 3.02 2.60
CA GLY A 141 -37.18 4.46 2.73
C GLY A 141 -35.98 5.25 3.23
N TYR A 142 -34.80 4.94 2.71
CA TYR A 142 -33.59 5.65 3.10
C TYR A 142 -33.64 7.10 2.67
N ALA A 143 -33.51 7.98 3.64
CA ALA A 143 -33.25 9.39 3.39
C ALA A 143 -31.90 9.53 2.64
N ARG A 144 -31.71 10.66 1.96
CA ARG A 144 -30.46 10.94 1.22
C ARG A 144 -29.19 10.84 2.08
N SER A 145 -29.34 10.85 3.41
CA SER A 145 -28.29 10.61 4.41
C SER A 145 -27.77 9.15 4.44
N ASP A 146 -28.50 8.21 3.86
CA ASP A 146 -28.15 6.77 3.89
C ASP A 146 -27.36 6.33 2.66
N LEU A 147 -26.92 7.27 1.84
CA LEU A 147 -26.01 7.06 0.73
C LEU A 147 -24.57 7.06 1.23
N TYR A 148 -23.88 5.95 1.05
CA TYR A 148 -22.45 5.83 1.36
C TYR A 148 -21.63 6.26 0.15
N PRO A 149 -20.99 7.45 0.17
CA PRO A 149 -20.12 7.88 -0.90
C PRO A 149 -18.82 7.06 -0.85
N LEU A 150 -18.49 6.36 -1.93
CA LEU A 150 -17.27 5.59 -2.11
C LEU A 150 -16.29 6.31 -3.03
N GLY A 151 -16.66 6.46 -4.30
CA GLY A 151 -15.87 7.18 -5.28
C GLY A 151 -16.15 8.68 -5.22
N ARG A 152 -15.10 9.50 -5.14
CA ARG A 152 -15.27 10.96 -5.10
C ARG A 152 -14.26 11.64 -6.01
N TRP A 153 -14.72 12.65 -6.73
CA TRP A 153 -13.89 13.57 -7.48
C TRP A 153 -14.26 15.00 -7.13
N GLU A 154 -13.30 15.77 -6.61
CA GLU A 154 -13.53 17.20 -6.22
C GLU A 154 -14.80 17.43 -5.39
N GLY A 155 -15.10 16.50 -4.48
CA GLY A 155 -16.29 16.59 -3.61
C GLY A 155 -17.58 16.01 -4.20
N VAL A 156 -17.58 15.65 -5.47
CA VAL A 156 -18.74 15.02 -6.15
C VAL A 156 -18.59 13.51 -6.12
N SER A 157 -19.69 12.79 -5.83
CA SER A 157 -19.71 11.32 -5.91
C SER A 157 -19.77 10.89 -7.37
N VAL A 158 -18.76 10.16 -7.82
CA VAL A 158 -18.65 9.64 -9.20
C VAL A 158 -18.08 8.24 -9.16
N ASN A 159 -18.40 7.43 -10.17
CA ASN A 159 -17.71 6.15 -10.34
C ASN A 159 -16.23 6.41 -10.60
N THR A 160 -15.36 5.70 -9.88
CA THR A 160 -13.90 5.85 -10.04
C THR A 160 -13.24 4.50 -10.19
N TYR A 161 -12.13 4.44 -10.92
CA TYR A 161 -11.25 3.29 -10.80
C TYR A 161 -10.72 3.20 -9.39
N CYS A 162 -10.54 1.98 -8.89
CA CYS A 162 -9.87 1.75 -7.62
C CYS A 162 -8.41 2.20 -7.70
N SER A 163 -7.88 2.69 -6.59
CA SER A 163 -6.44 2.87 -6.45
C SER A 163 -5.70 1.54 -6.54
N LEU A 164 -4.41 1.58 -6.78
CA LEU A 164 -3.58 0.38 -6.80
C LEU A 164 -3.69 -0.39 -5.47
N ILE A 165 -3.73 0.33 -4.37
CA ILE A 165 -3.98 -0.21 -3.03
C ILE A 165 -5.23 0.48 -2.48
N THR A 166 -6.28 -0.28 -2.23
CA THR A 166 -7.60 0.22 -1.84
C THR A 166 -8.03 -0.37 -0.51
N GLY A 167 -8.34 0.49 0.46
CA GLY A 167 -8.92 0.11 1.74
C GLY A 167 -10.32 0.70 1.89
N LEU A 168 -11.33 -0.13 2.11
CA LEU A 168 -12.72 0.30 2.36
C LEU A 168 -13.11 -0.12 3.78
N SER A 169 -13.28 0.87 4.67
CA SER A 169 -13.63 0.64 6.07
C SER A 169 -12.65 -0.29 6.82
N VAL A 170 -11.38 -0.25 6.45
CA VAL A 170 -10.31 -1.02 7.11
C VAL A 170 -9.61 -0.19 8.19
N HIS A 171 -9.02 -0.86 9.16
CA HIS A 171 -8.26 -0.25 10.26
C HIS A 171 -7.04 -1.11 10.62
N ASN A 172 -6.07 -0.52 11.31
CA ASN A 172 -4.85 -1.17 11.75
C ASN A 172 -4.11 -1.87 10.59
N VAL A 173 -3.89 -1.15 9.51
CA VAL A 173 -3.11 -1.63 8.36
C VAL A 173 -1.82 -0.84 8.28
N SER A 174 -0.71 -1.54 8.23
CA SER A 174 0.61 -0.96 7.99
C SER A 174 1.13 -1.39 6.63
N LEU A 175 1.64 -0.43 5.87
CA LEU A 175 2.38 -0.67 4.63
C LEU A 175 3.75 -0.02 4.78
N TYR A 176 4.81 -0.81 4.72
CA TYR A 176 6.16 -0.36 5.04
C TYR A 176 7.22 -1.15 4.27
N GLY A 177 8.47 -0.76 4.45
CA GLY A 177 9.65 -1.39 3.85
C GLY A 177 10.38 -0.45 2.89
N GLU A 178 11.37 -1.00 2.21
CA GLU A 178 12.24 -0.27 1.28
C GLU A 178 11.86 -0.48 -0.20
N GLY A 179 10.74 -1.15 -0.46
CA GLY A 179 10.25 -1.39 -1.81
C GLY A 179 9.62 -0.16 -2.46
N THR A 180 9.25 -0.29 -3.72
CA THR A 180 8.67 0.76 -4.55
C THR A 180 7.24 0.43 -4.94
N ILE A 181 6.37 1.44 -4.97
CA ILE A 181 5.02 1.37 -5.54
C ILE A 181 5.00 2.33 -6.74
N ASP A 182 4.80 1.78 -7.93
CA ASP A 182 4.78 2.53 -9.17
C ASP A 182 3.41 2.46 -9.84
N GLY A 183 2.74 3.60 -9.88
CA GLY A 183 1.43 3.75 -10.52
C GLY A 183 1.48 3.83 -12.04
N GLN A 184 2.64 3.82 -12.67
CA GLN A 184 2.86 3.98 -14.11
C GLN A 184 2.06 5.15 -14.72
N THR A 185 2.00 6.27 -14.02
CA THR A 185 1.15 7.40 -14.40
C THR A 185 1.69 8.19 -15.57
N ASP A 186 2.98 8.02 -15.88
CA ASP A 186 3.75 8.81 -16.86
C ASP A 186 4.15 8.00 -18.10
N PHE A 187 3.48 6.87 -18.30
CA PHE A 187 3.84 5.93 -19.35
C PHE A 187 3.19 6.28 -20.69
N GLY A 188 4.00 6.84 -21.60
CA GLY A 188 3.66 7.07 -23.01
C GLY A 188 2.50 8.06 -23.25
N ASP A 189 1.97 8.03 -24.47
CA ASP A 189 0.83 8.86 -24.88
C ASP A 189 -0.51 8.44 -24.22
N ASP A 190 -0.58 7.21 -23.73
CA ASP A 190 -1.75 6.63 -23.05
C ASP A 190 -1.69 6.78 -21.53
N ASN A 191 -0.83 7.66 -21.00
CA ASN A 191 -0.71 7.88 -19.56
C ASN A 191 -2.00 8.47 -18.96
N TRP A 192 -2.14 8.37 -17.63
CA TRP A 192 -3.32 8.87 -16.91
C TRP A 192 -3.59 10.36 -17.14
N TRP A 193 -2.57 11.17 -17.47
CA TRP A 193 -2.72 12.58 -17.70
C TRP A 193 -3.33 12.89 -19.08
N HIS A 194 -2.86 12.22 -20.12
CA HIS A 194 -3.36 12.45 -21.48
C HIS A 194 -4.76 11.90 -21.69
N ASP A 195 -5.02 10.73 -21.13
CA ASP A 195 -6.30 10.05 -21.29
C ASP A 195 -7.39 10.56 -20.34
N PHE A 196 -7.00 11.31 -19.31
CA PHE A 196 -7.94 11.90 -18.37
C PHE A 196 -9.02 12.76 -19.03
N LYS A 197 -8.65 13.56 -20.04
CA LYS A 197 -9.62 14.36 -20.81
C LYS A 197 -10.62 13.49 -21.57
N ASN A 198 -10.31 12.22 -21.77
CA ASN A 198 -11.12 11.27 -22.51
C ASN A 198 -11.88 10.29 -21.59
N LEU A 199 -11.51 10.15 -20.30
CA LEU A 199 -12.10 9.17 -19.39
C LEU A 199 -13.40 9.65 -18.73
N TYR A 200 -13.48 10.91 -18.34
CA TYR A 200 -14.67 11.45 -17.72
C TYR A 200 -15.42 12.35 -18.70
N ARG A 201 -16.36 11.75 -19.44
CA ARG A 201 -17.32 12.44 -20.30
C ARG A 201 -18.68 11.81 -20.12
N PRO A 202 -19.45 12.19 -19.08
CA PRO A 202 -20.75 11.61 -18.80
C PRO A 202 -21.72 11.78 -19.98
N GLU A 203 -21.58 12.85 -20.76
CA GLU A 203 -22.33 13.08 -22.01
C GLU A 203 -22.06 12.04 -23.11
N GLU A 204 -20.91 11.32 -23.04
CA GLU A 204 -20.53 10.24 -23.95
C GLU A 204 -20.68 8.84 -23.31
N GLY A 205 -21.31 8.75 -22.11
CA GLY A 205 -21.47 7.51 -21.38
C GLY A 205 -20.16 7.02 -20.71
N ARG A 206 -19.16 7.89 -20.56
CA ARG A 206 -17.89 7.58 -19.87
C ARG A 206 -17.94 8.15 -18.45
N GLU A 207 -18.59 7.41 -17.57
CA GLU A 207 -18.89 7.85 -16.20
C GLU A 207 -17.85 7.43 -15.15
N ILE A 208 -16.65 6.98 -15.56
CA ILE A 208 -15.64 6.47 -14.63
C ILE A 208 -14.49 7.47 -14.54
N ALA A 209 -14.28 8.04 -13.36
CA ALA A 209 -13.17 8.94 -13.08
C ALA A 209 -11.89 8.15 -12.76
N ARG A 210 -10.73 8.76 -13.01
CA ARG A 210 -9.42 8.20 -12.62
C ARG A 210 -9.34 8.07 -11.09
N PRO A 211 -8.56 7.10 -10.57
CA PRO A 211 -8.28 7.04 -9.14
C PRO A 211 -7.55 8.31 -8.71
N ARG A 212 -7.82 8.79 -7.52
CA ARG A 212 -6.91 9.68 -6.82
C ARG A 212 -5.82 8.81 -6.20
N MET A 213 -4.61 9.01 -6.68
CA MET A 213 -3.43 8.45 -6.05
C MET A 213 -2.88 9.42 -5.04
#